data_93b227f683a284097566d3c0289a7193
#
_entry.id   93b227f683a284097566d3c0289a7193
#
_cell.length_a   1.000
_cell.length_b   1.000
_cell.length_c   1.000
_cell.angle_alpha   90.00
_cell.angle_beta   90.00
_cell.angle_gamma   90.00
#
_symmetry.space_group_name_H-M   'P 1'
#
loop_
_entity.id
_entity.type
_entity.pdbx_description
1 polymer ?
#
loop_
_entity_poly.entity_id
_entity_poly.type
_entity_poly.pdbx_seq_one_letter_code
_entity_poly.pdbx_strand_id
1 'polypeptide(L)'
;MEWTRNRYRISDDKSELDLFWVVPAIQDSYWASGRSRAVIEQSIANSLTLGLYADGRQIGFARAVTDKCTFAWVCDVMVHQDYRHIGLGKWLMDCLGEHPDMADVAEQFLRTRDAHGLYEQYGYRVCDAMVRNREQA
;
A
#
# COMPACT_ATOMS: atom_id res chain seq x y z
N MET A 1 6.95 -5.04 -13.47
CA MET A 1 7.95 -4.11 -12.91
C MET A 1 8.46 -4.65 -11.60
N GLU A 2 9.76 -4.60 -11.40
CA GLU A 2 10.40 -5.26 -10.28
C GLU A 2 11.60 -4.44 -9.82
N TRP A 3 11.82 -4.40 -8.49
CA TRP A 3 12.98 -3.75 -7.85
C TRP A 3 13.65 -4.75 -6.94
N THR A 4 14.96 -4.76 -6.91
CA THR A 4 15.74 -5.66 -6.06
C THR A 4 16.74 -4.88 -5.22
N ARG A 5 16.93 -5.34 -3.97
CA ARG A 5 17.92 -4.78 -3.03
C ARG A 5 18.35 -5.89 -2.08
N ASN A 6 19.57 -6.41 -2.28
CA ASN A 6 20.06 -7.55 -1.49
C ASN A 6 19.11 -8.76 -1.59
N ARG A 7 18.66 -9.29 -0.47
CA ARG A 7 17.73 -10.42 -0.40
C ARG A 7 16.26 -10.01 -0.62
N TYR A 8 16.01 -8.72 -0.80
CA TYR A 8 14.65 -8.18 -0.89
C TYR A 8 14.27 -7.87 -2.32
N ARG A 9 12.99 -8.04 -2.62
CA ARG A 9 12.44 -7.79 -3.94
C ARG A 9 11.04 -7.18 -3.81
N ILE A 10 10.74 -6.21 -4.64
CA ILE A 10 9.40 -5.64 -4.77
C ILE A 10 8.91 -5.92 -6.19
N SER A 11 7.65 -6.32 -6.33
CA SER A 11 7.05 -6.64 -7.63
C SER A 11 5.60 -6.16 -7.68
N ASP A 12 5.17 -5.71 -8.88
CA ASP A 12 3.78 -5.34 -9.14
C ASP A 12 2.94 -6.50 -9.71
N ASP A 13 3.52 -7.68 -9.82
CA ASP A 13 2.82 -8.86 -10.34
C ASP A 13 1.85 -9.41 -9.29
N LYS A 14 0.56 -9.18 -9.52
CA LYS A 14 -0.49 -9.64 -8.61
C LYS A 14 -0.53 -11.16 -8.43
N SER A 15 -0.08 -11.91 -9.43
CA SER A 15 -0.07 -13.37 -9.35
C SER A 15 0.91 -13.90 -8.30
N GLU A 16 1.88 -13.06 -7.90
CA GLU A 16 2.85 -13.42 -6.87
C GLU A 16 2.36 -13.13 -5.46
N LEU A 17 1.26 -12.39 -5.28
CA LEU A 17 0.75 -12.04 -3.96
C LEU A 17 0.34 -13.28 -3.18
N ASP A 18 0.82 -13.37 -1.94
CA ASP A 18 0.41 -14.39 -0.99
C ASP A 18 -0.82 -13.93 -0.21
N LEU A 19 -1.99 -14.31 -0.69
CA LEU A 19 -3.25 -13.90 -0.08
C LEU A 19 -3.44 -14.48 1.33
N PHE A 20 -2.79 -15.60 1.65
CA PHE A 20 -2.80 -16.13 3.01
C PHE A 20 -2.09 -15.22 3.99
N TRP A 21 -1.14 -14.40 3.52
CA TRP A 21 -0.50 -13.37 4.33
C TRP A 21 -1.21 -12.02 4.22
N VAL A 22 -1.53 -11.58 3.01
CA VAL A 22 -2.07 -10.23 2.75
C VAL A 22 -3.43 -10.04 3.39
N VAL A 23 -4.35 -10.98 3.23
CA VAL A 23 -5.73 -10.82 3.72
C VAL A 23 -5.78 -10.71 5.24
N PRO A 24 -5.18 -11.63 6.02
CA PRO A 24 -5.17 -11.46 7.47
C PRO A 24 -4.45 -10.21 7.94
N ALA A 25 -3.35 -9.82 7.27
CA ALA A 25 -2.61 -8.62 7.62
C ALA A 25 -3.46 -7.36 7.47
N ILE A 26 -4.25 -7.27 6.41
CA ILE A 26 -5.19 -6.15 6.22
C ILE A 26 -6.29 -6.20 7.29
N GLN A 27 -6.87 -7.37 7.53
CA GLN A 27 -7.94 -7.54 8.53
C GLN A 27 -7.49 -7.19 9.95
N ASP A 28 -6.22 -7.43 10.27
CA ASP A 28 -5.65 -7.10 11.58
C ASP A 28 -5.29 -5.62 11.73
N SER A 29 -5.32 -4.84 10.65
CA SER A 29 -5.04 -3.41 10.72
C SER A 29 -6.19 -2.65 11.36
N TYR A 30 -5.87 -1.53 12.05
CA TYR A 30 -6.91 -0.71 12.68
C TYR A 30 -7.84 -0.05 11.67
N TRP A 31 -7.33 0.23 10.46
CA TRP A 31 -8.10 0.94 9.42
C TRP A 31 -9.05 0.04 8.64
N ALA A 32 -8.87 -1.28 8.71
CA ALA A 32 -9.60 -2.24 7.89
C ALA A 32 -10.18 -3.41 8.70
N SER A 33 -10.23 -3.30 10.03
CA SER A 33 -10.83 -4.34 10.86
C SER A 33 -12.29 -4.55 10.45
N GLY A 34 -12.69 -5.80 10.24
CA GLY A 34 -14.04 -6.13 9.78
C GLY A 34 -14.21 -6.14 8.27
N ARG A 35 -13.19 -5.75 7.49
CA ARG A 35 -13.25 -5.86 6.03
C ARG A 35 -13.22 -7.34 5.62
N SER A 36 -14.17 -7.78 4.82
CA SER A 36 -14.25 -9.19 4.41
C SER A 36 -13.19 -9.56 3.41
N ARG A 37 -12.87 -10.86 3.33
CA ARG A 37 -11.93 -11.37 2.32
C ARG A 37 -12.37 -11.00 0.90
N ALA A 38 -13.65 -11.14 0.59
CA ALA A 38 -14.18 -10.83 -0.74
C ALA A 38 -13.96 -9.36 -1.11
N VAL A 39 -14.16 -8.43 -0.17
CA VAL A 39 -13.92 -7.00 -0.38
C VAL A 39 -12.42 -6.74 -0.58
N ILE A 40 -11.56 -7.37 0.21
CA ILE A 40 -10.11 -7.22 0.08
C ILE A 40 -9.65 -7.72 -1.28
N GLU A 41 -10.07 -8.89 -1.71
CA GLU A 41 -9.70 -9.46 -3.01
C GLU A 41 -10.17 -8.58 -4.17
N GLN A 42 -11.38 -8.05 -4.10
CA GLN A 42 -11.89 -7.12 -5.12
C GLN A 42 -11.08 -5.83 -5.15
N SER A 43 -10.72 -5.30 -3.98
CA SER A 43 -9.91 -4.08 -3.91
C SER A 43 -8.53 -4.29 -4.52
N ILE A 44 -7.92 -5.45 -4.29
CA ILE A 44 -6.63 -5.81 -4.90
C ILE A 44 -6.75 -5.88 -6.42
N ALA A 45 -7.80 -6.54 -6.92
CA ALA A 45 -8.01 -6.69 -8.36
C ALA A 45 -8.16 -5.35 -9.09
N ASN A 46 -8.67 -4.32 -8.42
CA ASN A 46 -8.94 -3.01 -9.01
C ASN A 46 -7.92 -1.93 -8.60
N SER A 47 -6.78 -2.32 -8.08
CA SER A 47 -5.74 -1.40 -7.61
C SER A 47 -4.40 -1.73 -8.23
N LEU A 48 -3.50 -0.75 -8.22
CA LEU A 48 -2.07 -1.00 -8.34
C LEU A 48 -1.62 -1.60 -7.02
N THR A 49 -0.94 -2.75 -7.07
CA THR A 49 -0.42 -3.39 -5.86
C THR A 49 1.06 -3.69 -6.00
N LEU A 50 1.79 -3.54 -4.90
CA LEU A 50 3.18 -3.96 -4.79
C LEU A 50 3.29 -4.97 -3.65
N GLY A 51 3.95 -6.10 -3.94
CA GLY A 51 4.37 -7.04 -2.92
C GLY A 51 5.85 -6.85 -2.62
N LEU A 52 6.21 -6.96 -1.35
CA LEU A 52 7.59 -6.96 -0.87
C LEU A 52 7.94 -8.36 -0.38
N TYR A 53 9.07 -8.88 -0.84
CA TYR A 53 9.47 -10.27 -0.58
C TYR A 53 10.87 -10.34 -0.01
N ALA A 54 11.10 -11.29 0.89
CA ALA A 54 12.43 -11.66 1.38
C ALA A 54 12.62 -13.16 1.14
N ASP A 55 13.63 -13.52 0.35
CA ASP A 55 13.93 -14.92 0.02
C ASP A 55 12.70 -15.68 -0.49
N GLY A 56 11.88 -15.02 -1.33
CA GLY A 56 10.68 -15.60 -1.92
C GLY A 56 9.44 -15.59 -1.05
N ARG A 57 9.53 -15.11 0.19
CA ARG A 57 8.41 -15.01 1.12
C ARG A 57 7.89 -13.58 1.19
N GLN A 58 6.58 -13.39 1.05
CA GLN A 58 6.00 -12.05 1.16
C GLN A 58 6.06 -11.52 2.59
N ILE A 59 6.58 -10.30 2.73
CA ILE A 59 6.75 -9.61 4.01
C ILE A 59 6.20 -8.18 4.01
N GLY A 60 5.67 -7.73 2.89
CA GLY A 60 5.11 -6.38 2.81
C GLY A 60 4.14 -6.23 1.64
N PHE A 61 3.40 -5.13 1.67
CA PHE A 61 2.36 -4.86 0.70
C PHE A 61 2.06 -3.36 0.66
N ALA A 62 1.70 -2.86 -0.52
CA ALA A 62 1.16 -1.52 -0.69
C ALA A 62 0.13 -1.53 -1.81
N ARG A 63 -0.86 -0.67 -1.70
CA ARG A 63 -1.92 -0.56 -2.69
C ARG A 63 -2.17 0.90 -3.02
N ALA A 64 -2.45 1.20 -4.29
CA ALA A 64 -2.86 2.53 -4.71
C ALA A 64 -4.03 2.44 -5.68
N VAL A 65 -5.04 3.27 -5.47
CA VAL A 65 -6.16 3.43 -6.39
C VAL A 65 -5.89 4.70 -7.20
N THR A 66 -5.85 4.60 -8.53
CA THR A 66 -5.46 5.73 -9.37
C THR A 66 -6.04 5.65 -10.77
N ASP A 67 -6.32 6.83 -11.35
CA ASP A 67 -6.61 6.97 -12.77
C ASP A 67 -5.33 7.10 -13.62
N LYS A 68 -4.17 7.08 -12.98
CA LYS A 68 -2.84 7.16 -13.58
C LYS A 68 -2.47 8.54 -14.12
N CYS A 69 -3.25 9.57 -13.84
CA CYS A 69 -2.97 10.92 -14.33
C CYS A 69 -3.36 12.04 -13.37
N THR A 70 -4.55 12.01 -12.79
CA THR A 70 -4.99 13.14 -11.96
C THR A 70 -4.74 12.92 -10.48
N PHE A 71 -5.04 11.73 -9.96
CA PHE A 71 -4.84 11.47 -8.53
C PHE A 71 -4.60 10.00 -8.24
N ALA A 72 -4.08 9.75 -7.05
CA ALA A 72 -3.96 8.43 -6.48
C ALA A 72 -4.33 8.47 -4.99
N TRP A 73 -4.92 7.40 -4.49
CA TRP A 73 -5.14 7.19 -3.07
C TRP A 73 -4.32 6.00 -2.61
N VAL A 74 -3.32 6.25 -1.76
CA VAL A 74 -2.42 5.22 -1.24
C VAL A 74 -3.07 4.55 -0.03
N CYS A 75 -3.10 3.22 -0.04
CA CYS A 75 -3.81 2.41 0.94
C CYS A 75 -2.96 1.21 1.38
N ASP A 76 -3.29 0.68 2.56
CA ASP A 76 -2.84 -0.65 2.99
C ASP A 76 -1.33 -0.85 2.86
N VAL A 77 -0.53 0.15 3.26
CA VAL A 77 0.93 0.04 3.28
C VAL A 77 1.35 -0.70 4.54
N MET A 78 1.98 -1.86 4.39
CA MET A 78 2.30 -2.74 5.51
C MET A 78 3.66 -3.41 5.32
N VAL A 79 4.37 -3.59 6.43
CA VAL A 79 5.58 -4.43 6.51
C VAL A 79 5.42 -5.36 7.70
N HIS A 80 5.77 -6.64 7.50
CA HIS A 80 5.75 -7.65 8.57
C HIS A 80 6.59 -7.18 9.76
N GLN A 81 6.08 -7.40 10.97
CA GLN A 81 6.69 -6.85 12.20
C GLN A 81 8.16 -7.23 12.39
N ASP A 82 8.58 -8.43 11.93
CA ASP A 82 9.96 -8.89 12.08
C ASP A 82 10.93 -8.19 11.10
N TYR A 83 10.40 -7.40 10.16
CA TYR A 83 11.19 -6.71 9.12
C TYR A 83 11.05 -5.19 9.19
N ARG A 84 10.44 -4.67 10.25
CA ARG A 84 10.29 -3.22 10.46
C ARG A 84 11.58 -2.59 10.95
N HIS A 85 11.66 -1.24 10.81
CA HIS A 85 12.77 -0.41 11.30
C HIS A 85 14.10 -0.62 10.58
N ILE A 86 14.08 -1.17 9.37
CA ILE A 86 15.27 -1.36 8.53
C ILE A 86 15.13 -0.71 7.15
N GLY A 87 14.17 0.22 6.99
CA GLY A 87 14.01 1.01 5.77
C GLY A 87 13.19 0.37 4.66
N LEU A 88 12.58 -0.78 4.88
CA LEU A 88 11.80 -1.48 3.84
C LEU A 88 10.49 -0.77 3.52
N GLY A 89 9.82 -0.21 4.51
CA GLY A 89 8.60 0.57 4.29
C GLY A 89 8.87 1.82 3.45
N LYS A 90 9.99 2.49 3.72
CA LYS A 90 10.42 3.63 2.93
C LYS A 90 10.70 3.23 1.49
N TRP A 91 11.43 2.13 1.29
CA TRP A 91 11.73 1.63 -0.04
C TRP A 91 10.47 1.24 -0.81
N LEU A 92 9.51 0.63 -0.13
CA LEU A 92 8.22 0.27 -0.71
C LEU A 92 7.48 1.52 -1.20
N MET A 93 7.47 2.59 -0.41
CA MET A 93 6.85 3.88 -0.80
C MET A 93 7.60 4.53 -1.97
N ASP A 94 8.94 4.47 -1.97
CA ASP A 94 9.74 5.00 -3.07
C ASP A 94 9.43 4.26 -4.38
N CYS A 95 9.37 2.94 -4.34
CA CYS A 95 9.03 2.12 -5.52
C CYS A 95 7.61 2.39 -6.01
N LEU A 96 6.67 2.57 -5.09
CA LEU A 96 5.30 2.91 -5.45
C LEU A 96 5.26 4.24 -6.21
N GLY A 97 5.97 5.25 -5.73
CA GLY A 97 6.03 6.57 -6.39
C GLY A 97 6.75 6.53 -7.74
N GLU A 98 7.69 5.62 -7.92
CA GLU A 98 8.43 5.45 -9.19
C GLU A 98 7.66 4.64 -10.22
N HIS A 99 6.64 3.89 -9.80
CA HIS A 99 5.87 3.07 -10.73
C HIS A 99 5.25 3.92 -11.83
N PRO A 100 5.25 3.46 -13.09
CA PRO A 100 4.69 4.24 -14.22
C PRO A 100 3.25 4.72 -14.00
N ASP A 101 2.45 3.95 -13.29
CA ASP A 101 1.06 4.32 -12.99
C ASP A 101 0.94 5.46 -11.98
N MET A 102 2.03 5.79 -11.28
CA MET A 102 2.05 6.80 -10.21
C MET A 102 2.93 8.00 -10.54
N ALA A 103 3.94 7.82 -11.38
CA ALA A 103 5.00 8.81 -11.59
C ALA A 103 4.49 10.16 -12.09
N ASP A 104 3.44 10.16 -12.91
CA ASP A 104 2.89 11.39 -13.51
C ASP A 104 1.58 11.84 -12.85
N VAL A 105 1.17 11.21 -11.78
CA VAL A 105 -0.06 11.57 -11.07
C VAL A 105 0.12 12.93 -10.38
N ALA A 106 -0.83 13.84 -10.60
CA ALA A 106 -0.73 15.22 -10.12
C ALA A 106 -0.80 15.30 -8.59
N GLU A 107 -1.66 14.51 -7.96
CA GLU A 107 -1.85 14.53 -6.52
C GLU A 107 -1.97 13.12 -5.97
N GLN A 108 -1.29 12.87 -4.84
CA GLN A 108 -1.39 11.61 -4.11
C GLN A 108 -1.97 11.89 -2.73
N PHE A 109 -2.96 11.11 -2.34
CA PHE A 109 -3.65 11.21 -1.06
C PHE A 109 -3.45 9.96 -0.24
N LEU A 110 -3.51 10.11 1.07
CA LEU A 110 -3.61 8.99 2.00
C LEU A 110 -4.29 9.45 3.29
N ARG A 111 -4.71 8.48 4.08
CA ARG A 111 -5.22 8.75 5.42
C ARG A 111 -4.30 8.08 6.42
N THR A 112 -3.96 8.80 7.48
CA THR A 112 -3.19 8.24 8.58
C THR A 112 -3.69 8.81 9.89
N ARG A 113 -3.71 7.98 10.93
CA ARG A 113 -4.09 8.42 12.27
C ARG A 113 -2.90 8.98 13.03
N ASP A 114 -1.72 8.38 12.84
CA ASP A 114 -0.57 8.60 13.73
C ASP A 114 0.79 8.64 13.01
N ALA A 115 0.82 8.63 11.69
CA ALA A 115 2.07 8.60 10.92
C ALA A 115 2.31 9.86 10.07
N HIS A 116 1.72 10.99 10.44
CA HIS A 116 1.85 12.24 9.70
C HIS A 116 3.32 12.62 9.48
N GLY A 117 4.14 12.55 10.52
CA GLY A 117 5.56 12.89 10.43
C GLY A 117 6.32 12.00 9.45
N LEU A 118 5.96 10.72 9.37
CA LEU A 118 6.55 9.80 8.40
C LEU A 118 6.23 10.23 6.97
N TYR A 119 4.97 10.49 6.68
CA TYR A 119 4.54 10.84 5.32
C TYR A 119 4.96 12.24 4.89
N GLU A 120 5.11 13.18 5.83
CA GLU A 120 5.67 14.50 5.53
C GLU A 120 7.07 14.42 4.92
N GLN A 121 7.85 13.40 5.28
CA GLN A 121 9.17 13.16 4.69
C GLN A 121 9.12 12.85 3.20
N TYR A 122 7.96 12.39 2.70
CA TYR A 122 7.75 12.12 1.28
C TYR A 122 7.06 13.28 0.55
N GLY A 123 6.88 14.41 1.21
CA GLY A 123 6.24 15.58 0.61
C GLY A 123 4.73 15.64 0.82
N TYR A 124 4.15 14.73 1.58
CA TYR A 124 2.73 14.82 1.94
C TYR A 124 2.52 15.94 2.94
N ARG A 125 1.39 16.60 2.85
CA ARG A 125 0.96 17.63 3.80
C ARG A 125 -0.49 17.41 4.18
N VAL A 126 -0.87 17.86 5.35
CA VAL A 126 -2.27 17.79 5.78
C VAL A 126 -3.11 18.68 4.87
N CYS A 127 -4.22 18.15 4.42
CA CYS A 127 -5.20 18.89 3.63
C CYS A 127 -6.60 18.55 4.11
N ASP A 128 -7.57 19.38 3.72
CA ASP A 128 -8.97 19.11 4.04
C ASP A 128 -9.52 18.09 3.06
N ALA A 129 -10.21 17.09 3.62
CA ALA A 129 -10.94 16.12 2.84
C ALA A 129 -12.26 15.80 3.53
N MET A 130 -13.27 15.47 2.74
CA MET A 130 -14.57 15.05 3.25
C MET A 130 -14.79 13.59 2.93
N VAL A 131 -15.36 12.85 3.86
CA VAL A 131 -15.69 11.43 3.66
C VAL A 131 -17.18 11.21 3.90
N ARG A 132 -17.77 10.41 3.03
CA ARG A 132 -19.13 9.94 3.23
C ARG A 132 -19.09 8.42 3.35
N ASN A 133 -19.44 7.92 4.52
CA ASN A 133 -19.51 6.49 4.74
C ASN A 133 -20.90 5.97 4.38
N ARG A 134 -20.94 4.77 3.79
CA ARG A 134 -22.22 4.11 3.58
C ARG A 134 -22.74 3.63 4.93
N GLU A 135 -24.00 3.97 5.23
CA GLU A 135 -24.64 3.46 6.44
C GLU A 135 -24.73 1.94 6.37
N GLN A 136 -24.39 1.32 7.49
CA GLN A 136 -24.58 -0.12 7.63
C GLN A 136 -26.03 -0.37 8.08
N ALA A 137 -26.71 -1.18 7.34
CA ALA A 137 -28.06 -1.60 7.68
C ALA A 137 -28.05 -2.54 8.91
#